data_3c492b5e215a3a7d2527da6713c573ca
#
_entry.id   3c492b5e215a3a7d2527da6713c573ca
#
_cell.length_a   1.000
_cell.length_b   1.000
_cell.length_c   1.000
_cell.angle_alpha   90.00
_cell.angle_beta   90.00
_cell.angle_gamma   90.00
#
_symmetry.space_group_name_H-M   'P 1'
#
loop_
_entity.id
_entity.type
_entity.pdbx_description
1 polymer ?
#
loop_
_entity_poly.entity_id
_entity_poly.type
_entity_poly.pdbx_seq_one_letter_code
_entity_poly.pdbx_strand_id
1 'polypeptide(L)'
;SFLFAYVGVALGSVLAVTRMPVDIFPNLNLPVIYVAQPYGGMDPAQMESFLTSYYEYHFLYVSGIEHVESRSIQNVALLKLFFHPGTDMSQALAQVIAYVERSKAFMPPGTVNPFVMRFDAGSVPVGQLVFSSETRGVAEIQDLALFRVRPVFSTLQGVSAPPPFGGNQRTGILRVAPARLRSYSMSPEEGGKAG
;
A
#
# COMPACT_ATOMS: atom_id res chain seq x y z
N SER A 1 49.88 6.01 29.51
CA SER A 1 48.84 6.80 28.81
C SER A 1 48.32 6.13 27.53
N PHE A 2 49.19 5.48 26.74
CA PHE A 2 48.74 4.83 25.48
C PHE A 2 47.82 3.61 25.70
N LEU A 3 47.99 2.86 26.79
CA LEU A 3 47.20 1.68 27.12
C LEU A 3 45.71 2.03 27.31
N PHE A 4 45.42 3.18 27.95
CA PHE A 4 44.02 3.64 28.10
C PHE A 4 43.43 4.05 26.76
N ALA A 5 44.20 4.59 25.84
CA ALA A 5 43.72 4.90 24.50
C ALA A 5 43.39 3.63 23.72
N TYR A 6 44.20 2.59 23.78
CA TYR A 6 43.91 1.30 23.13
C TYR A 6 42.68 0.62 23.71
N VAL A 7 42.53 0.62 25.02
CA VAL A 7 41.33 0.06 25.68
C VAL A 7 40.06 0.83 25.28
N GLY A 8 40.15 2.18 25.23
CA GLY A 8 39.04 3.01 24.80
C GLY A 8 38.61 2.74 23.35
N VAL A 9 39.58 2.61 22.43
CA VAL A 9 39.29 2.26 21.03
C VAL A 9 38.70 0.84 20.90
N ALA A 10 39.24 -0.13 21.63
CA ALA A 10 38.73 -1.48 21.60
C ALA A 10 37.27 -1.58 22.11
N LEU A 11 36.98 -0.94 23.25
CA LEU A 11 35.63 -0.87 23.80
C LEU A 11 34.67 -0.11 22.86
N GLY A 12 35.12 1.01 22.27
CA GLY A 12 34.36 1.76 21.30
C GLY A 12 34.06 0.97 20.04
N SER A 13 35.00 0.18 19.54
CA SER A 13 34.83 -0.68 18.38
C SER A 13 33.79 -1.80 18.63
N VAL A 14 33.85 -2.46 19.77
CA VAL A 14 32.86 -3.49 20.16
C VAL A 14 31.47 -2.86 20.26
N LEU A 15 31.35 -1.69 20.88
CA LEU A 15 30.08 -0.98 21.02
C LEU A 15 29.52 -0.54 19.66
N ALA A 16 30.38 -0.07 18.76
CA ALA A 16 30.00 0.32 17.41
C ALA A 16 29.46 -0.88 16.60
N VAL A 17 30.18 -2.01 16.62
CA VAL A 17 29.75 -3.23 15.90
C VAL A 17 28.43 -3.77 16.42
N THR A 18 28.21 -3.77 17.74
CA THR A 18 26.94 -4.28 18.33
C THR A 18 25.75 -3.35 18.05
N ARG A 19 25.99 -2.09 17.71
CA ARG A 19 24.94 -1.12 17.39
C ARG A 19 24.75 -0.87 15.89
N MET A 20 25.59 -1.47 15.05
CA MET A 20 25.40 -1.37 13.62
C MET A 20 24.10 -2.07 13.21
N PRO A 21 23.17 -1.39 12.53
CA PRO A 21 22.00 -2.05 11.96
C PRO A 21 22.48 -3.02 10.89
N VAL A 22 22.14 -4.29 11.08
CA VAL A 22 22.41 -5.36 10.09
C VAL A 22 21.16 -5.51 9.24
N ASP A 23 21.24 -5.10 8.00
CA ASP A 23 20.17 -5.27 7.02
C ASP A 23 20.73 -5.98 5.79
N ILE A 24 19.88 -6.73 5.08
CA ILE A 24 20.25 -7.46 3.87
C ILE A 24 20.55 -6.47 2.72
N PHE A 25 19.88 -5.34 2.73
CA PHE A 25 20.12 -4.24 1.81
C PHE A 25 20.36 -2.94 2.58
N PRO A 26 21.30 -2.09 2.11
CA PRO A 26 21.38 -0.75 2.67
C PRO A 26 20.02 -0.07 2.54
N ASN A 27 19.62 0.69 3.56
CA ASN A 27 18.40 1.51 3.52
C ASN A 27 18.50 2.48 2.33
N LEU A 28 18.10 2.00 1.16
CA LEU A 28 18.02 2.80 -0.06
C LEU A 28 16.82 3.75 0.03
N ASN A 29 16.62 4.47 1.09
CA ASN A 29 15.51 5.42 1.25
C ASN A 29 15.15 6.07 -0.09
N LEU A 30 14.60 5.26 -1.01
CA LEU A 30 14.13 5.76 -2.28
C LEU A 30 12.95 6.68 -1.97
N PRO A 31 13.10 7.97 -2.22
CA PRO A 31 12.10 8.95 -1.86
C PRO A 31 10.94 8.91 -2.87
N VAL A 32 10.22 7.79 -2.90
CA VAL A 32 9.14 7.55 -3.86
C VAL A 32 7.87 7.10 -3.15
N ILE A 33 6.74 7.70 -3.52
CA ILE A 33 5.40 7.30 -3.09
C ILE A 33 4.59 6.89 -4.31
N TYR A 34 3.90 5.76 -4.22
CA TYR A 34 2.99 5.26 -5.23
C TYR A 34 1.55 5.52 -4.81
N VAL A 35 0.75 5.99 -5.76
CA VAL A 35 -0.69 6.19 -5.59
C VAL A 35 -1.40 5.44 -6.71
N ALA A 36 -2.29 4.53 -6.37
CA ALA A 36 -3.11 3.79 -7.32
C ALA A 36 -4.59 4.08 -7.06
N GLN A 37 -5.24 4.76 -8.00
CA GLN A 37 -6.65 5.13 -7.93
C GLN A 37 -7.47 4.21 -8.83
N PRO A 38 -8.24 3.26 -8.29
CA PRO A 38 -9.18 2.48 -9.08
C PRO A 38 -10.47 3.27 -9.30
N TYR A 39 -11.04 3.14 -10.50
CA TYR A 39 -12.38 3.60 -10.83
C TYR A 39 -12.96 2.75 -11.95
N GLY A 40 -14.07 2.04 -11.69
CA GLY A 40 -14.65 1.11 -12.65
C GLY A 40 -15.42 1.81 -13.78
N GLY A 41 -15.25 1.31 -15.00
CA GLY A 41 -16.05 1.74 -16.17
C GLY A 41 -15.48 2.91 -16.96
N MET A 42 -14.26 3.37 -16.68
CA MET A 42 -13.59 4.43 -17.44
C MET A 42 -12.51 3.88 -18.36
N ASP A 43 -12.43 4.47 -19.55
CA ASP A 43 -11.30 4.28 -20.45
C ASP A 43 -10.08 5.13 -20.01
N PRO A 44 -8.87 4.91 -20.60
CA PRO A 44 -7.67 5.64 -20.19
C PRO A 44 -7.77 7.16 -20.35
N ALA A 45 -8.46 7.66 -21.38
CA ALA A 45 -8.61 9.10 -21.61
C ALA A 45 -9.54 9.74 -20.56
N GLN A 46 -10.60 9.04 -20.18
CA GLN A 46 -11.48 9.48 -19.11
C GLN A 46 -10.77 9.42 -17.75
N MET A 47 -9.99 8.35 -17.48
CA MET A 47 -9.17 8.25 -16.28
C MET A 47 -8.20 9.41 -16.15
N GLU A 48 -7.55 9.81 -17.26
CA GLU A 48 -6.65 10.95 -17.29
C GLU A 48 -7.39 12.25 -16.98
N SER A 49 -8.48 12.52 -17.68
CA SER A 49 -9.19 13.79 -17.58
C SER A 49 -9.90 14.01 -16.25
N PHE A 50 -10.50 12.94 -15.67
CA PHE A 50 -11.35 13.07 -14.50
C PHE A 50 -10.67 12.71 -13.16
N LEU A 51 -9.52 12.01 -13.21
CA LEU A 51 -8.86 11.53 -11.99
C LEU A 51 -7.37 11.91 -11.97
N THR A 52 -6.61 11.49 -12.98
CA THR A 52 -5.15 11.65 -12.99
C THR A 52 -4.73 13.12 -12.95
N SER A 53 -5.33 13.98 -13.80
CA SER A 53 -5.00 15.40 -13.88
C SER A 53 -5.24 16.15 -12.57
N TYR A 54 -6.28 15.78 -11.81
CA TYR A 54 -6.54 16.38 -10.50
C TYR A 54 -5.47 16.01 -9.48
N TYR A 55 -5.01 14.77 -9.49
CA TYR A 55 -3.92 14.33 -8.63
C TYR A 55 -2.60 15.00 -9.00
N GLU A 56 -2.25 15.03 -10.29
CA GLU A 56 -1.04 15.70 -10.76
C GLU A 56 -0.98 17.14 -10.28
N TYR A 57 -2.07 17.88 -10.47
CA TYR A 57 -2.16 19.26 -10.03
C TYR A 57 -1.96 19.41 -8.51
N HIS A 58 -2.65 18.60 -7.71
CA HIS A 58 -2.60 18.73 -6.25
C HIS A 58 -1.28 18.23 -5.66
N PHE A 59 -0.66 17.22 -6.26
CA PHE A 59 0.59 16.68 -5.74
C PHE A 59 1.79 17.61 -5.95
N LEU A 60 1.73 18.53 -6.87
CA LEU A 60 2.77 19.56 -7.02
C LEU A 60 2.91 20.48 -5.79
N TYR A 61 1.89 20.51 -4.92
CA TYR A 61 1.95 21.27 -3.67
C TYR A 61 2.54 20.48 -2.49
N VAL A 62 2.91 19.23 -2.69
CA VAL A 62 3.55 18.41 -1.65
C VAL A 62 4.99 18.88 -1.47
N SER A 63 5.39 19.12 -0.21
CA SER A 63 6.73 19.61 0.10
C SER A 63 7.80 18.59 -0.26
N GLY A 64 8.85 19.04 -0.94
CA GLY A 64 9.99 18.21 -1.32
C GLY A 64 9.77 17.34 -2.56
N ILE A 65 8.66 17.54 -3.30
CA ILE A 65 8.44 16.82 -4.54
C ILE A 65 9.43 17.28 -5.62
N GLU A 66 9.97 16.33 -6.35
CA GLU A 66 10.87 16.55 -7.49
C GLU A 66 10.09 16.53 -8.79
N HIS A 67 9.35 15.44 -9.03
CA HIS A 67 8.45 15.30 -10.18
C HIS A 67 7.40 14.21 -9.93
N VAL A 68 6.38 14.21 -10.77
CA VAL A 68 5.29 13.21 -10.77
C VAL A 68 5.27 12.51 -12.11
N GLU A 69 5.29 11.18 -12.09
CA GLU A 69 4.99 10.35 -13.25
C GLU A 69 3.58 9.76 -13.08
N SER A 70 2.78 9.83 -14.11
CA SER A 70 1.44 9.24 -14.12
C SER A 70 1.24 8.28 -15.28
N ARG A 71 0.35 7.33 -15.09
CA ARG A 71 -0.07 6.39 -16.11
C ARG A 71 -1.55 6.06 -15.95
N SER A 72 -2.35 6.51 -16.90
CA SER A 72 -3.77 6.18 -16.97
C SER A 72 -3.94 4.90 -17.79
N ILE A 73 -4.54 3.89 -17.18
CA ILE A 73 -4.93 2.64 -17.82
C ILE A 73 -6.42 2.42 -17.61
N GLN A 74 -7.02 1.44 -18.29
CA GLN A 74 -8.43 1.15 -18.12
C GLN A 74 -8.75 0.83 -16.65
N ASN A 75 -9.69 1.61 -16.08
CA ASN A 75 -10.18 1.47 -14.69
C ASN A 75 -9.16 1.79 -13.59
N VAL A 76 -7.93 2.21 -13.88
CA VAL A 76 -6.93 2.53 -12.85
C VAL A 76 -6.03 3.68 -13.29
N ALA A 77 -5.83 4.67 -12.42
CA ALA A 77 -4.78 5.67 -12.54
C ALA A 77 -3.63 5.33 -11.59
N LEU A 78 -2.42 5.25 -12.12
CA LEU A 78 -1.19 4.99 -11.37
C LEU A 78 -0.36 6.26 -11.36
N LEU A 79 0.01 6.73 -10.16
CA LEU A 79 0.90 7.88 -10.02
C LEU A 79 2.11 7.47 -9.18
N LYS A 80 3.25 8.03 -9.54
CA LYS A 80 4.52 7.80 -8.89
C LYS A 80 5.13 9.17 -8.59
N LEU A 81 5.26 9.46 -7.32
CA LEU A 81 5.75 10.73 -6.83
C LEU A 81 7.20 10.57 -6.41
N PHE A 82 8.09 11.33 -7.02
CA PHE A 82 9.51 11.37 -6.68
C PHE A 82 9.79 12.59 -5.81
N PHE A 83 10.60 12.40 -4.80
CA PHE A 83 10.99 13.44 -3.84
C PHE A 83 12.49 13.68 -3.87
N HIS A 84 12.91 14.86 -3.50
CA HIS A 84 14.33 15.16 -3.35
C HIS A 84 14.99 14.32 -2.24
N PRO A 85 16.26 13.93 -2.42
CA PRO A 85 17.00 13.25 -1.37
C PRO A 85 17.01 14.06 -0.06
N GLY A 86 16.78 13.38 1.08
CA GLY A 86 16.70 14.02 2.40
C GLY A 86 15.32 14.53 2.79
N THR A 87 14.30 14.41 1.94
CA THR A 87 12.91 14.72 2.30
C THR A 87 12.42 13.76 3.39
N ASP A 88 11.75 14.29 4.41
CA ASP A 88 11.05 13.46 5.40
C ASP A 88 9.86 12.75 4.75
N MET A 89 10.06 11.48 4.44
CA MET A 89 9.06 10.66 3.76
C MET A 89 7.81 10.37 4.59
N SER A 90 7.90 10.49 5.92
CA SER A 90 6.73 10.32 6.79
C SER A 90 5.82 11.54 6.70
N GLN A 91 6.41 12.73 6.71
CA GLN A 91 5.68 13.97 6.50
C GLN A 91 5.13 14.07 5.06
N ALA A 92 5.94 13.70 4.07
CA ALA A 92 5.53 13.68 2.68
C ALA A 92 4.32 12.75 2.46
N LEU A 93 4.34 11.54 3.03
CA LEU A 93 3.23 10.59 2.96
C LEU A 93 1.95 11.17 3.58
N ALA A 94 2.05 11.81 4.75
CA ALA A 94 0.90 12.46 5.40
C ALA A 94 0.32 13.59 4.52
N GLN A 95 1.16 14.39 3.88
CA GLN A 95 0.73 15.43 2.94
C GLN A 95 0.07 14.83 1.70
N VAL A 96 0.64 13.77 1.10
CA VAL A 96 0.04 13.07 -0.04
C VAL A 96 -1.37 12.58 0.30
N ILE A 97 -1.56 11.95 1.46
CA ILE A 97 -2.89 11.50 1.91
C ILE A 97 -3.85 12.67 2.05
N ALA A 98 -3.42 13.80 2.63
CA ALA A 98 -4.25 14.99 2.75
C ALA A 98 -4.66 15.57 1.40
N TYR A 99 -3.73 15.61 0.43
CA TYR A 99 -4.05 16.08 -0.93
C TYR A 99 -4.90 15.09 -1.72
N VAL A 100 -4.77 13.79 -1.47
CA VAL A 100 -5.69 12.77 -2.01
C VAL A 100 -7.13 13.07 -1.58
N GLU A 101 -7.36 13.27 -0.28
CA GLU A 101 -8.71 13.59 0.21
C GLU A 101 -9.25 14.91 -0.36
N ARG A 102 -8.40 15.91 -0.50
CA ARG A 102 -8.78 17.18 -1.11
C ARG A 102 -9.13 17.02 -2.59
N SER A 103 -8.37 16.24 -3.35
CA SER A 103 -8.60 16.00 -4.78
C SER A 103 -9.92 15.29 -5.05
N LYS A 104 -10.33 14.38 -4.15
CA LYS A 104 -11.59 13.62 -4.27
C LYS A 104 -12.82 14.50 -4.35
N ALA A 105 -12.80 15.70 -3.75
CA ALA A 105 -13.92 16.63 -3.82
C ALA A 105 -14.24 17.09 -5.25
N PHE A 106 -13.29 16.99 -6.18
CA PHE A 106 -13.42 17.39 -7.58
C PHE A 106 -13.60 16.20 -8.53
N MET A 107 -13.56 14.99 -8.01
CA MET A 107 -13.65 13.76 -8.79
C MET A 107 -15.10 13.27 -8.93
N PRO A 108 -15.37 12.38 -9.88
CA PRO A 108 -16.69 11.83 -10.09
C PRO A 108 -17.25 11.10 -8.86
N PRO A 109 -18.58 11.13 -8.66
CA PRO A 109 -19.23 10.37 -7.59
C PRO A 109 -18.87 8.89 -7.65
N GLY A 110 -18.71 8.26 -6.48
CA GLY A 110 -18.32 6.85 -6.39
C GLY A 110 -16.81 6.61 -6.43
N THR A 111 -15.98 7.66 -6.45
CA THR A 111 -14.53 7.52 -6.33
C THR A 111 -14.18 6.95 -4.96
N VAL A 112 -13.58 5.75 -4.97
CA VAL A 112 -13.09 5.08 -3.75
C VAL A 112 -11.73 5.64 -3.34
N ASN A 113 -11.31 5.34 -2.12
CA ASN A 113 -9.99 5.75 -1.65
C ASN A 113 -8.90 5.05 -2.46
N PRO A 114 -7.87 5.79 -2.92
CA PRO A 114 -6.73 5.18 -3.59
C PRO A 114 -5.86 4.40 -2.61
N PHE A 115 -5.09 3.49 -3.17
CA PHE A 115 -3.99 2.86 -2.44
C PHE A 115 -2.78 3.81 -2.48
N VAL A 116 -2.33 4.24 -1.31
CA VAL A 116 -1.13 5.08 -1.15
C VAL A 116 -0.09 4.26 -0.42
N MET A 117 1.07 4.07 -1.03
CA MET A 117 2.15 3.29 -0.43
C MET A 117 3.50 3.94 -0.69
N ARG A 118 4.36 3.91 0.32
CA ARG A 118 5.77 4.23 0.17
C ARG A 118 6.50 2.98 -0.34
N PHE A 119 7.38 3.16 -1.32
CA PHE A 119 8.30 2.09 -1.68
C PHE A 119 9.38 1.98 -0.62
N ASP A 120 9.52 0.80 -0.06
CA ASP A 120 10.61 0.46 0.86
C ASP A 120 11.42 -0.69 0.23
N ALA A 121 12.68 -0.39 -0.11
CA ALA A 121 13.59 -1.39 -0.64
C ALA A 121 13.94 -2.47 0.40
N GLY A 122 13.74 -2.16 1.69
CA GLY A 122 13.90 -3.11 2.80
C GLY A 122 12.76 -4.12 2.93
N SER A 123 11.63 -3.93 2.22
CA SER A 123 10.50 -4.86 2.24
C SER A 123 10.66 -6.07 1.31
N VAL A 124 11.89 -6.44 0.97
CA VAL A 124 12.16 -7.69 0.25
C VAL A 124 11.80 -8.87 1.15
N PRO A 125 11.02 -9.85 0.65
CA PRO A 125 10.66 -11.02 1.44
C PRO A 125 11.90 -11.77 1.92
N VAL A 126 12.06 -11.91 3.23
CA VAL A 126 13.18 -12.65 3.86
C VAL A 126 12.98 -14.16 3.72
N GLY A 127 11.73 -14.59 3.55
CA GLY A 127 11.38 -15.98 3.37
C GLY A 127 9.97 -16.13 2.80
N GLN A 128 9.71 -17.30 2.26
CA GLN A 128 8.41 -17.67 1.71
C GLN A 128 7.94 -18.96 2.39
N LEU A 129 6.71 -18.96 2.89
CA LEU A 129 6.04 -20.14 3.39
C LEU A 129 5.12 -20.67 2.30
N VAL A 130 5.37 -21.89 1.87
CA VAL A 130 4.54 -22.59 0.90
C VAL A 130 3.61 -23.56 1.61
N PHE A 131 2.32 -23.44 1.37
CA PHE A 131 1.30 -24.31 1.94
C PHE A 131 0.80 -25.27 0.87
N SER A 132 0.85 -26.57 1.17
CA SER A 132 0.31 -27.63 0.32
C SER A 132 -0.48 -28.64 1.14
N SER A 133 -1.48 -29.26 0.55
CA SER A 133 -2.26 -30.34 1.17
C SER A 133 -2.78 -31.29 0.11
N GLU A 134 -2.75 -32.56 0.41
CA GLU A 134 -3.34 -33.61 -0.45
C GLU A 134 -4.85 -33.74 -0.29
N THR A 135 -5.40 -33.27 0.85
CA THR A 135 -6.80 -33.47 1.23
C THR A 135 -7.65 -32.20 1.21
N ARG A 136 -7.03 -31.01 1.23
CA ARG A 136 -7.73 -29.72 1.30
C ARG A 136 -7.60 -28.95 0.00
N GLY A 137 -8.68 -28.30 -0.39
CA GLY A 137 -8.71 -27.43 -1.56
C GLY A 137 -7.93 -26.12 -1.34
N VAL A 138 -7.48 -25.50 -2.43
CA VAL A 138 -6.70 -24.27 -2.43
C VAL A 138 -7.39 -23.12 -1.67
N ALA A 139 -8.71 -23.01 -1.78
CA ALA A 139 -9.49 -21.99 -1.06
C ALA A 139 -9.46 -22.19 0.47
N GLU A 140 -9.51 -23.45 0.94
CA GLU A 140 -9.43 -23.76 2.36
C GLU A 140 -8.03 -23.53 2.91
N ILE A 141 -7.01 -23.85 2.13
CA ILE A 141 -5.60 -23.56 2.49
C ILE A 141 -5.39 -22.04 2.62
N GLN A 142 -5.95 -21.26 1.69
CA GLN A 142 -5.91 -19.80 1.73
C GLN A 142 -6.56 -19.25 3.00
N ASP A 143 -7.74 -19.75 3.37
CA ASP A 143 -8.43 -19.33 4.59
C ASP A 143 -7.60 -19.64 5.84
N LEU A 144 -7.00 -20.83 5.91
CA LEU A 144 -6.12 -21.21 7.02
C LEU A 144 -4.88 -20.30 7.09
N ALA A 145 -4.25 -20.03 5.96
CA ALA A 145 -3.11 -19.13 5.89
C ALA A 145 -3.49 -17.71 6.35
N LEU A 146 -4.64 -17.20 5.90
CA LEU A 146 -5.09 -15.84 6.20
C LEU A 146 -5.54 -15.69 7.66
N PHE A 147 -6.35 -16.63 8.17
CA PHE A 147 -7.02 -16.47 9.47
C PHE A 147 -6.31 -17.15 10.63
N ARG A 148 -5.42 -18.12 10.37
CA ARG A 148 -4.69 -18.86 11.42
C ARG A 148 -3.22 -18.55 11.42
N VAL A 149 -2.55 -18.58 10.28
CA VAL A 149 -1.09 -18.46 10.23
C VAL A 149 -0.65 -17.00 10.24
N ARG A 150 -1.23 -16.17 9.37
CA ARG A 150 -0.86 -14.75 9.28
C ARG A 150 -0.96 -13.99 10.61
N PRO A 151 -1.99 -14.14 11.45
CA PRO A 151 -2.06 -13.44 12.73
C PRO A 151 -0.90 -13.78 13.66
N VAL A 152 -0.43 -15.03 13.67
CA VAL A 152 0.71 -15.45 14.49
C VAL A 152 1.98 -14.69 14.09
N PHE A 153 2.24 -14.53 12.79
CA PHE A 153 3.38 -13.76 12.30
C PHE A 153 3.23 -12.26 12.54
N SER A 154 2.00 -11.75 12.47
CA SER A 154 1.73 -10.32 12.69
C SER A 154 1.96 -9.87 14.13
N THR A 155 1.98 -10.79 15.10
CA THR A 155 2.29 -10.49 16.51
C THR A 155 3.78 -10.46 16.81
N LEU A 156 4.63 -10.94 15.91
CA LEU A 156 6.08 -10.96 16.10
C LEU A 156 6.67 -9.58 15.84
N GLN A 157 7.48 -9.09 16.76
CA GLN A 157 8.14 -7.80 16.61
C GLN A 157 9.10 -7.81 15.40
N GLY A 158 9.00 -6.80 14.53
CA GLY A 158 9.85 -6.67 13.36
C GLY A 158 9.47 -7.55 12.15
N VAL A 159 8.36 -8.28 12.24
CA VAL A 159 7.86 -9.11 11.13
C VAL A 159 6.68 -8.42 10.45
N SER A 160 6.78 -8.22 9.15
CA SER A 160 5.66 -7.82 8.29
C SER A 160 5.11 -9.05 7.59
N ALA A 161 3.86 -9.42 7.89
CA ALA A 161 3.19 -10.56 7.29
C ALA A 161 2.17 -10.08 6.23
N PRO A 162 2.53 -10.07 4.93
CA PRO A 162 1.58 -9.73 3.87
C PRO A 162 0.46 -10.77 3.78
N PRO A 163 -0.68 -10.44 3.14
CA PRO A 163 -1.73 -11.41 2.91
C PRO A 163 -1.20 -12.55 2.00
N PRO A 164 -1.68 -13.79 2.20
CA PRO A 164 -1.30 -14.92 1.36
C PRO A 164 -1.79 -14.71 -0.07
N PHE A 165 -1.04 -15.17 -1.05
CA PHE A 165 -1.36 -15.09 -2.48
C PHE A 165 -1.33 -16.47 -3.13
N GLY A 166 -1.93 -16.58 -4.33
CA GLY A 166 -1.97 -17.83 -5.11
C GLY A 166 -3.17 -18.73 -4.81
N GLY A 167 -4.05 -18.33 -3.90
CA GLY A 167 -5.30 -19.03 -3.61
C GLY A 167 -6.52 -18.27 -4.09
N ASN A 168 -7.70 -18.88 -3.94
CA ASN A 168 -8.99 -18.28 -4.25
C ASN A 168 -9.58 -17.62 -2.99
N GLN A 169 -9.80 -16.32 -3.05
CA GLN A 169 -10.52 -15.62 -1.97
C GLN A 169 -12.00 -15.96 -1.99
N ARG A 170 -12.58 -16.21 -0.83
CA ARG A 170 -14.02 -16.31 -0.69
C ARG A 170 -14.66 -14.97 -0.99
N THR A 171 -15.57 -14.96 -1.97
CA THR A 171 -16.32 -13.77 -2.35
C THR A 171 -17.80 -14.04 -2.16
N GLY A 172 -18.46 -13.20 -1.40
CA GLY A 172 -19.93 -13.19 -1.32
C GLY A 172 -20.50 -12.38 -2.48
N ILE A 173 -21.28 -13.01 -3.37
CA ILE A 173 -21.98 -12.30 -4.44
C ILE A 173 -23.41 -12.05 -3.98
N LEU A 174 -23.74 -10.80 -3.69
CA LEU A 174 -25.11 -10.39 -3.40
C LEU A 174 -25.81 -10.07 -4.73
N ARG A 175 -26.74 -10.90 -5.15
CA ARG A 175 -27.56 -10.65 -6.34
C ARG A 175 -28.90 -10.06 -5.91
N VAL A 176 -29.11 -8.80 -6.24
CA VAL A 176 -30.36 -8.10 -5.93
C VAL A 176 -31.28 -8.17 -7.13
N ALA A 177 -32.53 -8.56 -6.90
CA ALA A 177 -33.54 -8.60 -7.96
C ALA A 177 -34.12 -7.19 -8.18
N PRO A 178 -33.95 -6.57 -9.39
CA PRO A 178 -34.41 -5.20 -9.65
C PRO A 178 -35.91 -4.98 -9.44
N ALA A 179 -36.70 -6.02 -9.64
CA ALA A 179 -38.15 -5.98 -9.43
C ALA A 179 -38.53 -5.82 -7.95
N ARG A 180 -37.77 -6.47 -7.05
CA ARG A 180 -37.95 -6.34 -5.60
C ARG A 180 -37.48 -5.00 -5.06
N LEU A 181 -36.38 -4.47 -5.57
CA LEU A 181 -35.93 -3.12 -5.20
C LEU A 181 -37.00 -2.07 -5.53
N ARG A 182 -37.58 -2.15 -6.71
CA ARG A 182 -38.66 -1.25 -7.12
C ARG A 182 -39.90 -1.36 -6.24
N SER A 183 -40.26 -2.55 -5.79
CA SER A 183 -41.42 -2.73 -4.87
C SER A 183 -41.18 -2.10 -3.49
N TYR A 184 -39.92 -1.96 -3.08
CA TYR A 184 -39.53 -1.27 -1.83
C TYR A 184 -39.14 0.21 -2.04
N SER A 185 -39.29 0.73 -3.26
CA SER A 185 -38.90 2.11 -3.63
C SER A 185 -37.43 2.40 -3.33
N MET A 186 -36.56 1.38 -3.37
CA MET A 186 -35.12 1.50 -3.09
C MET A 186 -34.33 1.58 -4.38
N SER A 187 -33.31 2.43 -4.38
CA SER A 187 -32.31 2.46 -5.45
C SER A 187 -31.33 1.28 -5.32
N PRO A 188 -30.62 0.86 -6.39
CA PRO A 188 -29.57 -0.15 -6.30
C PRO A 188 -28.45 0.21 -5.31
N GLU A 189 -28.16 1.49 -5.15
CA GLU A 189 -27.15 1.98 -4.22
C GLU A 189 -27.58 1.86 -2.74
N GLU A 190 -28.86 2.11 -2.47
CA GLU A 190 -29.43 1.93 -1.13
C GLU A 190 -29.51 0.46 -0.74
N GLY A 191 -29.86 -0.42 -1.70
CA GLY A 191 -29.83 -1.87 -1.51
C GLY A 191 -28.42 -2.42 -1.25
N GLY A 192 -27.39 -1.81 -1.81
CA GLY A 192 -26.00 -2.18 -1.57
C GLY A 192 -25.45 -1.71 -0.21
N LYS A 193 -26.04 -0.67 0.40
CA LYS A 193 -25.67 -0.19 1.73
C LYS A 193 -26.37 -0.92 2.89
N ALA A 194 -27.44 -1.62 2.59
CA ALA A 194 -28.26 -2.33 3.59
C ALA A 194 -27.80 -3.77 3.84
N GLY A 195 -26.84 -4.31 3.07
CA GLY A 195 -26.23 -5.63 3.19
C GLY A 195 -24.79 -5.57 3.60
#